data_e4afb288a956f89067bce0592ee98ef4
#
_entry.id   e4afb288a956f89067bce0592ee98ef4
#
_cell.length_a   1.000
_cell.length_b   1.000
_cell.length_c   1.000
_cell.angle_alpha   90.00
_cell.angle_beta   90.00
_cell.angle_gamma   90.00
#
_symmetry.space_group_name_H-M   'P 1'
#
loop_
_entity.id
_entity.type
_entity.pdbx_description
1 polymer ?
#
loop_
_entity_poly.entity_id
_entity_poly.type
_entity_poly.pdbx_seq_one_letter_code
_entity_poly.pdbx_strand_id
1 'polypeptide(L)'
;MRAVASAAADRTHYLMRPDLGRRLAGDADTRLAAYAGSGHDVAFVIADGLSARAVEMHARPLLEASLPRLAGWRIAPLVVVRQGRVAIGDEIARALCADIAVVLFGERPGLSAPDSMGAYLTFKPTPQTTDAARNCISNIRPEGLAYADAAVTLTHLLRAMRARQISGVQLKDDRLLLDGE
;
A
#
# COMPACT_ATOMS: atom_id res chain seq x y z
N MET A 1 -4.69 12.73 -7.92
CA MET A 1 -5.29 11.95 -6.82
C MET A 1 -6.70 11.54 -7.22
N ARG A 2 -7.09 10.29 -6.93
CA ARG A 2 -8.42 9.72 -7.21
C ARG A 2 -9.02 9.18 -5.93
N ALA A 3 -10.30 9.42 -5.69
CA ALA A 3 -11.00 8.91 -4.52
C ALA A 3 -11.99 7.82 -4.94
N VAL A 4 -11.94 6.69 -4.24
CA VAL A 4 -12.85 5.56 -4.41
C VAL A 4 -13.31 5.04 -3.04
N ALA A 5 -14.24 4.08 -3.04
CA ALA A 5 -14.68 3.39 -1.83
C ALA A 5 -14.60 1.87 -2.05
N SER A 6 -14.52 1.14 -0.96
CA SER A 6 -14.73 -0.30 -0.99
C SER A 6 -16.20 -0.65 -1.08
N ALA A 7 -16.51 -1.93 -1.28
CA ALA A 7 -17.87 -2.45 -1.26
C ALA A 7 -18.53 -2.43 0.14
N ALA A 8 -17.79 -2.10 1.20
CA ALA A 8 -18.35 -1.86 2.53
C ALA A 8 -19.07 -0.50 2.55
N ALA A 9 -20.39 -0.52 2.75
CA ALA A 9 -21.22 0.68 2.70
C ALA A 9 -20.89 1.69 3.80
N ASP A 10 -20.51 1.21 4.98
CA ASP A 10 -20.20 2.01 6.16
C ASP A 10 -19.16 1.33 7.07
N ARG A 11 -18.83 1.97 8.19
CA ARG A 11 -17.84 1.47 9.15
C ARG A 11 -18.26 0.17 9.82
N THR A 12 -19.54 -0.04 10.08
CA THR A 12 -20.06 -1.26 10.67
C THR A 12 -19.88 -2.43 9.72
N HIS A 13 -20.27 -2.28 8.46
CA HIS A 13 -20.05 -3.28 7.41
C HIS A 13 -18.56 -3.57 7.23
N TYR A 14 -17.70 -2.55 7.20
CA TYR A 14 -16.26 -2.73 7.10
C TYR A 14 -15.68 -3.61 8.22
N LEU A 15 -16.15 -3.44 9.47
CA LEU A 15 -15.67 -4.21 10.62
C LEU A 15 -16.23 -5.62 10.63
N MET A 16 -17.52 -5.80 10.33
CA MET A 16 -18.22 -7.09 10.38
C MET A 16 -18.00 -7.96 9.14
N ARG A 17 -17.75 -7.33 7.98
CA ARG A 17 -17.59 -7.99 6.67
C ARG A 17 -16.25 -7.59 6.03
N PRO A 18 -15.14 -8.19 6.51
CA PRO A 18 -13.80 -7.88 5.99
C PRO A 18 -13.64 -8.12 4.49
N ASP A 19 -14.41 -9.05 3.94
CA ASP A 19 -14.48 -9.36 2.51
C ASP A 19 -14.91 -8.15 1.67
N LEU A 20 -15.85 -7.34 2.15
CA LEU A 20 -16.32 -6.15 1.44
C LEU A 20 -15.26 -5.04 1.39
N GLY A 21 -14.47 -4.89 2.44
CA GLY A 21 -13.36 -3.93 2.47
C GLY A 21 -12.19 -4.28 1.52
N ARG A 22 -12.16 -5.48 0.99
CA ARG A 22 -11.13 -5.97 0.05
C ARG A 22 -11.48 -5.73 -1.42
N ARG A 23 -12.70 -5.28 -1.73
CA ARG A 23 -13.24 -5.13 -3.07
C ARG A 23 -13.62 -3.68 -3.35
N LEU A 24 -13.45 -3.25 -4.57
CA LEU A 24 -13.93 -1.94 -5.03
C LEU A 24 -15.46 -1.91 -5.12
N ALA A 25 -16.06 -0.75 -4.82
CA ALA A 25 -17.48 -0.52 -4.96
C ALA A 25 -17.88 -0.19 -6.41
N GLY A 26 -19.01 -0.76 -6.84
CA GLY A 26 -19.66 -0.39 -8.11
C GLY A 26 -18.73 -0.48 -9.31
N ASP A 27 -18.59 0.62 -10.05
CA ASP A 27 -17.81 0.77 -11.27
C ASP A 27 -16.41 1.40 -11.05
N ALA A 28 -15.91 1.39 -9.80
CA ALA A 28 -14.68 2.08 -9.46
C ALA A 28 -13.46 1.52 -10.21
N ASP A 29 -13.42 0.21 -10.49
CA ASP A 29 -12.41 -0.44 -11.31
C ASP A 29 -12.40 0.10 -12.75
N THR A 30 -13.56 0.21 -13.39
CA THR A 30 -13.74 0.77 -14.74
C THR A 30 -13.30 2.24 -14.78
N ARG A 31 -13.66 3.03 -13.76
CA ARG A 31 -13.24 4.43 -13.67
C ARG A 31 -11.73 4.57 -13.47
N LEU A 32 -11.10 3.67 -12.73
CA LEU A 32 -9.66 3.65 -12.56
C LEU A 32 -8.95 3.20 -13.84
N ALA A 33 -9.51 2.24 -14.58
CA ALA A 33 -8.94 1.74 -15.84
C ALA A 33 -8.76 2.85 -16.88
N ALA A 34 -9.57 3.92 -16.85
CA ALA A 34 -9.38 5.10 -17.69
C ALA A 34 -8.02 5.80 -17.47
N TYR A 35 -7.30 5.51 -16.39
CA TYR A 35 -5.98 6.06 -16.07
C TYR A 35 -4.84 5.03 -16.23
N ALA A 36 -5.11 3.85 -16.76
CA ALA A 36 -4.10 2.80 -16.95
C ALA A 36 -2.99 3.20 -17.94
N GLY A 37 -3.35 3.96 -19.00
CA GLY A 37 -2.41 4.42 -20.00
C GLY A 37 -1.60 3.27 -20.61
N SER A 38 -0.29 3.42 -20.73
CA SER A 38 0.65 2.38 -21.17
C SER A 38 1.15 1.48 -20.01
N GLY A 39 0.49 1.53 -18.87
CA GLY A 39 0.88 0.83 -17.63
C GLY A 39 1.80 1.64 -16.73
N HIS A 40 1.87 1.22 -15.49
CA HIS A 40 2.65 1.85 -14.43
C HIS A 40 3.56 0.85 -13.74
N ASP A 41 4.68 1.33 -13.18
CA ASP A 41 5.57 0.49 -12.40
C ASP A 41 5.03 0.30 -10.98
N VAL A 42 4.37 1.34 -10.42
CA VAL A 42 3.82 1.31 -9.05
C VAL A 42 2.55 2.15 -8.93
N ALA A 43 1.59 1.63 -8.16
CA ALA A 43 0.39 2.34 -7.70
C ALA A 43 0.44 2.51 -6.18
N PHE A 44 0.37 3.77 -5.72
CA PHE A 44 0.22 4.10 -4.30
C PHE A 44 -1.26 4.25 -3.95
N VAL A 45 -1.67 3.55 -2.91
CA VAL A 45 -3.05 3.53 -2.39
C VAL A 45 -3.01 3.94 -0.93
N ILE A 46 -3.81 4.93 -0.54
CA ILE A 46 -4.02 5.33 0.85
C ILE A 46 -5.36 4.77 1.29
N ALA A 47 -5.36 3.82 2.22
CA ALA A 47 -6.57 3.22 2.77
C ALA A 47 -6.71 3.58 4.26
N ASP A 48 -7.89 4.09 4.65
CA ASP A 48 -8.20 4.49 6.02
C ASP A 48 -8.03 3.32 7.02
N GLY A 49 -8.23 2.11 6.57
CA GLY A 49 -7.95 0.91 7.34
C GLY A 49 -8.66 0.87 8.68
N LEU A 50 -7.93 0.54 9.72
CA LEU A 50 -8.42 0.52 11.11
C LEU A 50 -8.21 1.86 11.83
N SER A 51 -7.41 2.78 11.24
CA SER A 51 -7.16 4.12 11.75
C SER A 51 -7.05 5.15 10.61
N ALA A 52 -8.12 5.89 10.35
CA ALA A 52 -8.09 7.01 9.40
C ALA A 52 -7.07 8.06 9.84
N ARG A 53 -6.99 8.34 11.15
CA ARG A 53 -6.03 9.30 11.72
C ARG A 53 -4.58 8.94 11.37
N ALA A 54 -4.21 7.67 11.39
CA ALA A 54 -2.85 7.25 11.08
C ALA A 54 -2.46 7.62 9.65
N VAL A 55 -3.32 7.34 8.67
CA VAL A 55 -3.01 7.69 7.27
C VAL A 55 -3.09 9.18 7.01
N GLU A 56 -3.97 9.92 7.68
CA GLU A 56 -4.03 11.39 7.61
C GLU A 56 -2.74 12.04 8.09
N MET A 57 -2.15 11.52 9.16
CA MET A 57 -0.92 12.06 9.75
C MET A 57 0.33 11.62 9.01
N HIS A 58 0.40 10.35 8.56
CA HIS A 58 1.67 9.73 8.19
C HIS A 58 1.84 9.45 6.69
N ALA A 59 0.74 9.38 5.91
CA ALA A 59 0.85 9.04 4.49
C ALA A 59 1.59 10.11 3.68
N ARG A 60 1.29 11.38 3.91
CA ARG A 60 1.94 12.49 3.19
C ARG A 60 3.45 12.59 3.49
N PRO A 61 3.92 12.62 4.76
CA PRO A 61 5.35 12.65 5.06
C PRO A 61 6.12 11.47 4.47
N LEU A 62 5.55 10.26 4.51
CA LEU A 62 6.17 9.09 3.90
C LEU A 62 6.28 9.22 2.38
N LEU A 63 5.23 9.68 1.71
CA LEU A 63 5.25 9.89 0.26
C LEU A 63 6.26 10.98 -0.13
N GLU A 64 6.32 12.10 0.58
CA GLU A 64 7.29 13.17 0.35
C GLU A 64 8.73 12.67 0.51
N ALA A 65 9.00 11.77 1.46
CA ALA A 65 10.31 11.14 1.62
C ALA A 65 10.64 10.08 0.56
N SER A 66 9.61 9.38 0.03
CA SER A 66 9.80 8.23 -0.87
C SER A 66 9.83 8.61 -2.35
N LEU A 67 8.94 9.50 -2.79
CA LEU A 67 8.76 9.80 -4.21
C LEU A 67 10.03 10.33 -4.91
N PRO A 68 10.86 11.21 -4.30
CA PRO A 68 12.11 11.65 -4.92
C PRO A 68 13.10 10.51 -5.19
N ARG A 69 13.01 9.42 -4.43
CA ARG A 69 13.87 8.23 -4.55
C ARG A 69 13.46 7.30 -5.71
N LEU A 70 12.29 7.56 -6.31
CA LEU A 70 11.70 6.80 -7.42
C LEU A 70 11.80 7.54 -8.77
N ALA A 71 12.85 8.35 -8.96
CA ALA A 71 13.10 9.00 -10.25
C ALA A 71 13.17 7.96 -11.37
N GLY A 72 12.47 8.23 -12.48
CA GLY A 72 12.37 7.31 -13.62
C GLY A 72 11.33 6.20 -13.48
N TRP A 73 10.57 6.14 -12.37
CA TRP A 73 9.44 5.23 -12.22
C TRP A 73 8.16 5.85 -12.80
N ARG A 74 7.38 5.03 -13.51
CA ARG A 74 6.03 5.39 -13.96
C ARG A 74 5.07 5.17 -12.80
N ILE A 75 4.75 6.24 -12.08
CA ILE A 75 3.88 6.18 -10.90
C ILE A 75 2.45 6.46 -11.33
N ALA A 76 1.53 5.57 -10.97
CA ALA A 76 0.09 5.74 -11.22
C ALA A 76 -0.47 6.95 -10.44
N PRO A 77 -1.61 7.51 -10.84
CA PRO A 77 -2.31 8.48 -10.02
C PRO A 77 -2.56 7.94 -8.61
N LEU A 78 -2.23 8.72 -7.57
CA LEU A 78 -2.48 8.36 -6.19
C LEU A 78 -3.97 8.09 -5.96
N VAL A 79 -4.30 6.95 -5.33
CA VAL A 79 -5.68 6.56 -5.02
C VAL A 79 -5.91 6.62 -3.52
N VAL A 80 -7.00 7.26 -3.10
CA VAL A 80 -7.47 7.27 -1.71
C VAL A 80 -8.73 6.42 -1.62
N VAL A 81 -8.76 5.49 -0.67
CA VAL A 81 -9.86 4.54 -0.51
C VAL A 81 -10.50 4.69 0.86
N ARG A 82 -11.81 4.84 0.88
CA ARG A 82 -12.62 4.77 2.10
C ARG A 82 -13.04 3.33 2.36
N GLN A 83 -13.02 2.94 3.64
CA GLN A 83 -13.36 1.59 4.12
C GLN A 83 -12.50 0.50 3.43
N GLY A 84 -11.22 0.82 3.11
CA GLY A 84 -10.32 -0.09 2.41
C GLY A 84 -9.57 -1.03 3.33
N ARG A 85 -9.47 -2.32 2.95
CA ARG A 85 -8.51 -3.30 3.49
C ARG A 85 -7.29 -3.37 2.58
N VAL A 86 -6.20 -3.94 3.07
CA VAL A 86 -4.94 -4.04 2.31
C VAL A 86 -5.14 -4.65 0.90
N ALA A 87 -5.91 -5.74 0.81
CA ALA A 87 -6.13 -6.44 -0.45
C ALA A 87 -6.90 -5.64 -1.53
N ILE A 88 -7.52 -4.50 -1.18
CA ILE A 88 -8.15 -3.63 -2.20
C ILE A 88 -7.11 -3.04 -3.16
N GLY A 89 -5.85 -2.91 -2.69
CA GLY A 89 -4.74 -2.49 -3.53
C GLY A 89 -4.48 -3.37 -4.74
N ASP A 90 -4.84 -4.65 -4.65
CA ASP A 90 -4.69 -5.61 -5.76
C ASP A 90 -5.63 -5.27 -6.92
N GLU A 91 -6.90 -4.98 -6.62
CA GLU A 91 -7.88 -4.58 -7.62
C GLU A 91 -7.49 -3.22 -8.24
N ILE A 92 -7.05 -2.27 -7.40
CA ILE A 92 -6.63 -0.94 -7.85
C ILE A 92 -5.39 -1.03 -8.76
N ALA A 93 -4.37 -1.79 -8.37
CA ALA A 93 -3.16 -1.94 -9.19
C ALA A 93 -3.47 -2.58 -10.54
N ARG A 94 -4.33 -3.62 -10.56
CA ARG A 94 -4.77 -4.24 -11.81
C ARG A 94 -5.54 -3.28 -12.69
N ALA A 95 -6.50 -2.52 -12.14
CA ALA A 95 -7.27 -1.53 -12.87
C ALA A 95 -6.39 -0.43 -13.49
N LEU A 96 -5.31 -0.03 -12.79
CA LEU A 96 -4.35 0.96 -13.25
C LEU A 96 -3.22 0.35 -14.11
N CYS A 97 -3.23 -0.94 -14.38
CA CYS A 97 -2.13 -1.66 -15.05
C CYS A 97 -0.78 -1.37 -14.38
N ALA A 98 -0.73 -1.41 -13.05
CA ALA A 98 0.49 -1.21 -12.27
C ALA A 98 1.09 -2.55 -11.85
N ASP A 99 2.43 -2.69 -12.02
CA ASP A 99 3.15 -3.91 -11.64
C ASP A 99 3.19 -4.09 -10.11
N ILE A 100 3.30 -3.01 -9.35
CA ILE A 100 3.41 -3.09 -7.88
C ILE A 100 2.28 -2.26 -7.25
N ALA A 101 1.57 -2.89 -6.30
CA ALA A 101 0.66 -2.21 -5.38
C ALA A 101 1.41 -1.83 -4.09
N VAL A 102 1.33 -0.58 -3.66
CA VAL A 102 1.76 -0.10 -2.34
C VAL A 102 0.55 0.45 -1.62
N VAL A 103 0.10 -0.23 -0.57
CA VAL A 103 -1.04 0.21 0.24
C VAL A 103 -0.54 0.79 1.55
N LEU A 104 -0.71 2.10 1.74
CA LEU A 104 -0.53 2.77 3.02
C LEU A 104 -1.81 2.58 3.82
N PHE A 105 -1.70 1.90 4.95
CA PHE A 105 -2.84 1.39 5.70
C PHE A 105 -2.78 1.82 7.16
N GLY A 106 -3.87 2.41 7.67
CA GLY A 106 -3.99 2.73 9.09
C GLY A 106 -4.13 1.45 9.91
N GLU A 107 -3.12 1.15 10.72
CA GLU A 107 -3.07 -0.05 11.55
C GLU A 107 -4.05 0.03 12.72
N ARG A 108 -4.30 -1.11 13.37
CA ARG A 108 -5.15 -1.15 14.55
C ARG A 108 -4.50 -0.37 15.69
N PRO A 109 -5.20 0.62 16.28
CA PRO A 109 -4.68 1.34 17.44
C PRO A 109 -4.33 0.38 18.57
N GLY A 110 -3.12 0.50 19.10
CA GLY A 110 -2.63 -0.21 20.28
C GLY A 110 -2.25 0.76 21.40
N LEU A 111 -2.00 0.24 22.59
CA LEU A 111 -1.64 1.07 23.76
C LEU A 111 -0.34 1.85 23.54
N SER A 112 0.65 1.22 22.88
CA SER A 112 1.96 1.83 22.60
C SER A 112 2.05 2.48 21.22
N ALA A 113 1.09 2.22 20.33
CA ALA A 113 1.06 2.72 18.96
C ALA A 113 -0.38 3.04 18.52
N PRO A 114 -0.97 4.16 19.03
CA PRO A 114 -2.38 4.47 18.80
C PRO A 114 -2.68 4.91 17.37
N ASP A 115 -1.68 5.31 16.62
CA ASP A 115 -1.80 5.94 15.31
C ASP A 115 -0.77 5.44 14.30
N SER A 116 -0.27 4.22 14.42
CA SER A 116 0.71 3.68 13.48
C SER A 116 0.12 3.42 12.10
N MET A 117 0.95 3.61 11.09
CA MET A 117 0.65 3.29 9.69
C MET A 117 1.57 2.16 9.21
N GLY A 118 1.02 1.25 8.40
CA GLY A 118 1.78 0.24 7.68
C GLY A 118 1.82 0.51 6.19
N ALA A 119 2.88 0.06 5.51
CA ALA A 119 2.96 0.00 4.06
C ALA A 119 3.06 -1.46 3.62
N TYR A 120 2.12 -1.87 2.76
CA TYR A 120 2.00 -3.24 2.26
C TYR A 120 2.27 -3.26 0.77
N LEU A 121 3.26 -4.05 0.34
CA LEU A 121 3.74 -4.09 -1.03
C LEU A 121 3.44 -5.45 -1.65
N THR A 122 2.90 -5.45 -2.87
CA THR A 122 2.57 -6.67 -3.61
C THR A 122 3.00 -6.54 -5.06
N PHE A 123 3.78 -7.49 -5.55
CA PHE A 123 4.20 -7.54 -6.96
C PHE A 123 3.20 -8.33 -7.80
N LYS A 124 2.77 -7.75 -8.94
CA LYS A 124 1.81 -8.30 -9.91
C LYS A 124 0.63 -9.02 -9.25
N PRO A 125 -0.17 -8.28 -8.45
CA PRO A 125 -1.28 -8.89 -7.73
C PRO A 125 -2.32 -9.50 -8.69
N THR A 126 -2.86 -10.66 -8.29
CA THR A 126 -3.92 -11.40 -8.99
C THR A 126 -5.14 -11.56 -8.08
N PRO A 127 -6.29 -12.00 -8.59
CA PRO A 127 -7.44 -12.31 -7.73
C PRO A 127 -7.16 -13.38 -6.66
N GLN A 128 -6.11 -14.20 -6.85
CA GLN A 128 -5.69 -15.28 -5.94
C GLN A 128 -4.58 -14.85 -4.98
N THR A 129 -4.15 -13.59 -5.03
CA THR A 129 -3.09 -13.07 -4.15
C THR A 129 -3.50 -13.20 -2.68
N THR A 130 -2.63 -13.81 -1.89
CA THR A 130 -2.80 -13.98 -0.44
C THR A 130 -1.91 -13.01 0.34
N ASP A 131 -2.12 -12.91 1.65
CA ASP A 131 -1.31 -12.04 2.50
C ASP A 131 0.17 -12.48 2.57
N ALA A 132 0.47 -13.77 2.34
CA ALA A 132 1.85 -14.28 2.24
C ALA A 132 2.63 -13.72 1.03
N ALA A 133 1.93 -13.22 0.01
CA ALA A 133 2.53 -12.59 -1.16
C ALA A 133 2.88 -11.10 -0.93
N ARG A 134 2.70 -10.57 0.28
CA ARG A 134 2.92 -9.15 0.61
C ARG A 134 4.12 -8.95 1.49
N ASN A 135 4.93 -7.96 1.19
CA ASN A 135 5.89 -7.43 2.15
C ASN A 135 5.21 -6.34 2.98
N CYS A 136 5.59 -6.22 4.24
CA CYS A 136 5.02 -5.25 5.16
C CYS A 136 6.13 -4.43 5.82
N ILE A 137 5.92 -3.12 5.87
CA ILE A 137 6.68 -2.17 6.70
C ILE A 137 5.67 -1.63 7.70
N SER A 138 5.81 -1.95 8.97
CA SER A 138 4.86 -1.57 10.02
C SER A 138 5.40 -0.49 10.95
N ASN A 139 4.51 0.03 11.81
CA ASN A 139 4.83 1.01 12.85
C ASN A 139 5.46 2.31 12.30
N ILE A 140 5.00 2.77 11.13
CA ILE A 140 5.49 4.02 10.50
C ILE A 140 4.86 5.20 11.24
N ARG A 141 5.67 5.91 12.01
CA ARG A 141 5.33 7.11 12.79
C ARG A 141 6.61 7.70 13.41
N PRO A 142 6.61 8.96 13.91
CA PRO A 142 7.81 9.57 14.51
C PRO A 142 8.43 8.76 15.64
N GLU A 143 7.60 8.19 16.56
CA GLU A 143 8.04 7.40 17.72
C GLU A 143 8.25 5.90 17.41
N GLY A 144 8.07 5.51 16.14
CA GLY A 144 8.28 4.15 15.64
C GLY A 144 9.35 4.11 14.57
N LEU A 145 9.00 3.61 13.38
CA LEU A 145 9.87 3.67 12.22
C LEU A 145 9.73 5.06 11.57
N ALA A 146 10.78 5.87 11.65
CA ALA A 146 10.81 7.22 11.11
C ALA A 146 10.60 7.23 9.58
N TYR A 147 9.99 8.30 9.06
CA TYR A 147 9.64 8.38 7.63
C TYR A 147 10.84 8.22 6.69
N ALA A 148 12.01 8.75 7.08
CA ALA A 148 13.22 8.62 6.27
C ALA A 148 13.67 7.16 6.13
N ASP A 149 13.66 6.40 7.24
CA ASP A 149 14.04 4.99 7.28
C ASP A 149 12.97 4.11 6.58
N ALA A 150 11.69 4.41 6.83
CA ALA A 150 10.59 3.77 6.12
C ALA A 150 10.68 3.99 4.61
N ALA A 151 11.03 5.20 4.16
CA ALA A 151 11.21 5.51 2.74
C ALA A 151 12.41 4.78 2.12
N VAL A 152 13.52 4.63 2.85
CA VAL A 152 14.67 3.82 2.42
C VAL A 152 14.25 2.36 2.26
N THR A 153 13.56 1.80 3.26
CA THR A 153 13.06 0.41 3.22
C THR A 153 12.08 0.20 2.07
N LEU A 154 11.11 1.10 1.92
CA LEU A 154 10.10 1.06 0.87
C LEU A 154 10.75 1.05 -0.52
N THR A 155 11.66 1.99 -0.78
CA THR A 155 12.30 2.11 -2.08
C THR A 155 13.26 0.96 -2.38
N HIS A 156 13.91 0.39 -1.37
CA HIS A 156 14.71 -0.82 -1.50
C HIS A 156 13.83 -2.02 -1.93
N LEU A 157 12.72 -2.26 -1.21
CA LEU A 157 11.79 -3.34 -1.54
C LEU A 157 11.20 -3.17 -2.95
N LEU A 158 10.81 -1.97 -3.34
CA LEU A 158 10.29 -1.70 -4.68
C LEU A 158 11.30 -2.05 -5.77
N ARG A 159 12.57 -1.65 -5.60
CA ARG A 159 13.65 -2.00 -6.54
C ARG A 159 13.92 -3.50 -6.58
N ALA A 160 13.94 -4.15 -5.43
CA ALA A 160 14.14 -5.60 -5.33
C ALA A 160 12.98 -6.37 -5.99
N MET A 161 11.72 -5.95 -5.76
CA MET A 161 10.55 -6.54 -6.42
C MET A 161 10.63 -6.42 -7.94
N ARG A 162 11.00 -5.24 -8.44
CA ARG A 162 11.15 -5.02 -9.89
C ARG A 162 12.27 -5.88 -10.49
N ALA A 163 13.40 -5.97 -9.82
CA ALA A 163 14.56 -6.74 -10.29
C ALA A 163 14.31 -8.26 -10.22
N ARG A 164 13.74 -8.74 -9.11
CA ARG A 164 13.56 -10.18 -8.83
C ARG A 164 12.20 -10.72 -9.27
N GLN A 165 11.26 -9.85 -9.64
CA GLN A 165 9.89 -10.19 -10.09
C GLN A 165 9.11 -11.03 -9.04
N ILE A 166 9.34 -10.79 -7.75
CA ILE A 166 8.69 -11.48 -6.62
C ILE A 166 8.33 -10.50 -5.50
N SER A 167 7.43 -10.91 -4.60
CA SER A 167 7.14 -10.23 -3.32
C SER A 167 6.76 -11.24 -2.23
N GLY A 168 6.50 -10.74 -1.03
CA GLY A 168 6.09 -11.52 0.12
C GLY A 168 7.23 -12.32 0.74
N VAL A 169 6.91 -13.50 1.27
CA VAL A 169 7.84 -14.35 2.03
C VAL A 169 9.09 -14.78 1.26
N GLN A 170 9.05 -14.74 -0.07
CA GLN A 170 10.17 -15.05 -0.96
C GLN A 170 11.13 -13.86 -1.12
N LEU A 171 10.71 -12.65 -0.79
CA LEU A 171 11.51 -11.44 -0.84
C LEU A 171 11.82 -10.98 0.59
N LYS A 172 13.00 -11.33 1.10
CA LYS A 172 13.47 -10.86 2.40
C LYS A 172 14.14 -9.49 2.25
N ASP A 173 14.09 -8.70 3.30
CA ASP A 173 14.89 -7.47 3.40
C ASP A 173 16.30 -7.87 3.87
N ASP A 174 17.18 -8.08 2.90
CA ASP A 174 18.55 -8.57 3.16
C ASP A 174 19.50 -7.49 3.70
N ARG A 175 19.05 -6.23 3.88
CA ARG A 175 19.89 -5.11 4.36
C ARG A 175 20.41 -5.34 5.78
N LEU A 176 19.60 -5.97 6.65
CA LEU A 176 20.00 -6.30 8.02
C LEU A 176 21.13 -7.33 8.10
N LEU A 177 21.45 -8.02 7.00
CA LEU A 177 22.53 -9.01 6.94
C LEU A 177 23.86 -8.41 6.46
N LEU A 178 23.84 -7.18 5.92
CA LEU A 178 25.03 -6.51 5.36
C LEU A 178 25.67 -5.53 6.36
N ASP A 179 24.97 -5.14 7.42
CA ASP A 179 25.46 -4.23 8.47
C ASP A 179 26.08 -5.01 9.67
N GLY A 180 26.33 -6.28 9.54
CA GLY A 180 26.82 -7.22 10.59
C GLY A 180 28.24 -7.77 10.39
N GLU A 181 29.08 -7.10 9.57
CA GLU A 181 30.53 -7.40 9.48
C GLU A 181 31.40 -6.23 9.94
#